data_ebf6f1c1a8c0597e451a7f7823029aa1
#
_entry.id   ebf6f1c1a8c0597e451a7f7823029aa1
#
_cell.length_a   1.000
_cell.length_b   1.000
_cell.length_c   1.000
_cell.angle_alpha   90.00
_cell.angle_beta   90.00
_cell.angle_gamma   90.00
#
_symmetry.space_group_name_H-M   'P 1'
#
loop_
_entity.id
_entity.type
_entity.pdbx_description
1 polymer ?
#
loop_
_entity_poly.entity_id
_entity_poly.type
_entity_poly.pdbx_seq_one_letter_code
_entity_poly.pdbx_strand_id
1 'polypeptide(L)'
;MRRANHIAVSGTTAEGDGTYEQTRAAIERSLAAVRRLGGRDEDVVRSRVYLVPDADWEAAARAHAELLGAVAPANTMLTVASLIGEGFLVEVEIEAVLVE
;
A
#
# COMPACT_ATOMS: atom_id res chain seq x y z
N MET A 1 1.65 -7.73 10.95
CA MET A 1 1.55 -7.96 12.40
C MET A 1 0.11 -7.75 12.82
N ARG A 2 -0.41 -8.66 13.59
CA ARG A 2 -1.77 -8.53 14.09
C ARG A 2 -1.77 -8.51 15.62
N ARG A 3 -2.52 -7.58 16.20
CA ARG A 3 -2.76 -7.48 17.64
C ARG A 3 -4.27 -7.30 17.83
N ALA A 4 -4.93 -8.30 18.45
CA ALA A 4 -6.40 -8.32 18.58
C ALA A 4 -7.04 -8.13 17.20
N ASN A 5 -7.82 -7.09 16.99
CA ASN A 5 -8.49 -6.81 15.72
C ASN A 5 -7.68 -5.89 14.80
N HIS A 6 -6.49 -5.47 15.21
CA HIS A 6 -5.69 -4.53 14.45
C HIS A 6 -4.58 -5.27 13.69
N ILE A 7 -4.49 -5.00 12.39
CA ILE A 7 -3.44 -5.50 11.52
C ILE A 7 -2.65 -4.32 11.01
N ALA A 8 -1.32 -4.38 11.14
CA ALA A 8 -0.42 -3.41 10.55
C ALA A 8 0.53 -4.13 9.60
N VAL A 9 0.61 -3.65 8.37
CA VAL A 9 1.53 -4.17 7.37
C VAL A 9 2.65 -3.16 7.19
N SER A 10 3.87 -3.60 7.43
CA SER A 10 5.07 -2.77 7.27
C SER A 10 5.19 -2.25 5.85
N GLY A 11 6.00 -1.22 5.68
CA GLY A 11 6.32 -0.67 4.36
C GLY A 11 6.68 -1.77 3.38
N THR A 12 5.99 -1.80 2.26
CA THR A 12 6.08 -2.85 1.25
C THR A 12 6.47 -2.23 -0.08
N THR A 13 7.51 -2.75 -0.69
CA THR A 13 7.93 -2.41 -2.04
C THR A 13 7.75 -3.62 -2.94
N ALA A 14 7.78 -3.40 -4.23
CA ALA A 14 7.70 -4.49 -5.21
C ALA A 14 8.41 -4.08 -6.49
N GLU A 15 8.91 -5.06 -7.22
CA GLU A 15 9.50 -4.83 -8.53
C GLU A 15 8.41 -4.54 -9.55
N GLY A 16 8.75 -3.78 -10.59
CA GLY A 16 7.87 -3.45 -11.68
C GLY A 16 8.53 -2.42 -12.59
N ASP A 17 8.03 -2.30 -13.81
CA ASP A 17 8.65 -1.48 -14.85
C ASP A 17 8.42 0.01 -14.66
N GLY A 18 7.50 0.42 -13.80
CA GLY A 18 7.22 1.82 -13.54
C GLY A 18 6.39 2.00 -12.29
N THR A 19 6.02 3.24 -12.02
CA THR A 19 5.30 3.60 -10.80
C THR A 19 3.97 2.87 -10.68
N TYR A 20 3.20 2.78 -11.75
CA TYR A 20 1.90 2.10 -11.74
C TYR A 20 2.06 0.64 -11.36
N GLU A 21 2.94 -0.08 -12.05
CA GLU A 21 3.16 -1.52 -11.82
C GLU A 21 3.68 -1.79 -10.43
N GLN A 22 4.63 -1.00 -9.95
CA GLN A 22 5.17 -1.15 -8.60
C GLN A 22 4.11 -0.87 -7.54
N THR A 23 3.28 0.15 -7.73
CA THR A 23 2.21 0.49 -6.78
C THR A 23 1.20 -0.63 -6.70
N ARG A 24 0.72 -1.15 -7.85
CA ARG A 24 -0.21 -2.27 -7.85
C ARG A 24 0.37 -3.47 -7.12
N ALA A 25 1.59 -3.85 -7.46
CA ALA A 25 2.22 -5.02 -6.87
C ALA A 25 2.45 -4.85 -5.36
N ALA A 26 2.86 -3.67 -4.91
CA ALA A 26 3.07 -3.39 -3.50
C ALA A 26 1.74 -3.46 -2.72
N ILE A 27 0.67 -2.90 -3.26
CA ILE A 27 -0.66 -2.96 -2.63
C ILE A 27 -1.14 -4.41 -2.58
N GLU A 28 -1.01 -5.16 -3.67
CA GLU A 28 -1.45 -6.55 -3.71
C GLU A 28 -0.68 -7.41 -2.69
N ARG A 29 0.63 -7.20 -2.55
CA ARG A 29 1.43 -7.88 -1.52
C ARG A 29 0.96 -7.51 -0.12
N SER A 30 0.65 -6.25 0.12
CA SER A 30 0.16 -5.78 1.41
C SER A 30 -1.21 -6.38 1.74
N LEU A 31 -2.11 -6.43 0.76
CA LEU A 31 -3.43 -7.04 0.93
C LEU A 31 -3.31 -8.55 1.18
N ALA A 32 -2.37 -9.23 0.51
CA ALA A 32 -2.11 -10.64 0.78
C ALA A 32 -1.67 -10.85 2.23
N ALA A 33 -0.86 -9.95 2.78
CA ALA A 33 -0.46 -10.01 4.18
C ALA A 33 -1.66 -9.82 5.12
N VAL A 34 -2.56 -8.88 4.80
CA VAL A 34 -3.79 -8.67 5.58
C VAL A 34 -4.62 -9.95 5.60
N ARG A 35 -4.80 -10.59 4.45
CA ARG A 35 -5.58 -11.84 4.34
C ARG A 35 -4.94 -12.98 5.14
N ARG A 36 -3.61 -13.13 5.06
CA ARG A 36 -2.90 -14.17 5.83
C ARG A 36 -3.08 -14.00 7.34
N LEU A 37 -3.27 -12.76 7.79
CA LEU A 37 -3.46 -12.46 9.20
C LEU A 37 -4.94 -12.49 9.60
N GLY A 38 -5.83 -12.90 8.71
CA GLY A 38 -7.25 -13.09 9.00
C GLY A 38 -8.16 -11.95 8.62
N GLY A 39 -7.62 -10.90 8.00
CA GLY A 39 -8.41 -9.76 7.55
C GLY A 39 -8.92 -9.92 6.12
N ARG A 40 -9.76 -8.99 5.72
CA ARG A 40 -10.29 -8.87 4.36
C ARG A 40 -9.90 -7.50 3.80
N ASP A 41 -9.96 -7.38 2.48
CA ASP A 41 -9.66 -6.10 1.84
C ASP A 41 -10.57 -4.98 2.39
N GLU A 42 -11.83 -5.29 2.65
CA GLU A 42 -12.82 -4.34 3.18
C GLU A 42 -12.47 -3.85 4.60
N ASP A 43 -11.59 -4.56 5.30
CA ASP A 43 -11.17 -4.18 6.65
C ASP A 43 -10.08 -3.11 6.66
N VAL A 44 -9.52 -2.76 5.49
CA VAL A 44 -8.46 -1.77 5.38
C VAL A 44 -9.01 -0.39 5.74
N VAL A 45 -8.38 0.26 6.72
CA VAL A 45 -8.81 1.57 7.20
C VAL A 45 -7.84 2.69 6.82
N ARG A 46 -6.59 2.35 6.53
CA ARG A 46 -5.57 3.35 6.20
C ARG A 46 -4.54 2.77 5.24
N SER A 47 -4.16 3.60 4.28
CA SER A 47 -3.00 3.34 3.43
C SER A 47 -2.10 4.58 3.40
N ARG A 48 -0.78 4.36 3.34
CA ARG A 48 0.20 5.44 3.10
C ARG A 48 1.06 5.04 1.93
N VAL A 49 1.25 5.98 1.02
CA VAL A 49 2.02 5.77 -0.21
C VAL A 49 3.17 6.77 -0.21
N TYR A 50 4.39 6.24 -0.18
CA TYR A 50 5.62 7.03 -0.20
C TYR A 50 6.24 6.93 -1.58
N LEU A 51 6.52 8.07 -2.20
CA LEU A 51 7.03 8.13 -3.57
C LEU A 51 8.41 8.80 -3.57
N VAL A 52 9.33 8.27 -4.37
CA VAL A 52 10.58 8.97 -4.65
C VAL A 52 10.30 10.16 -5.57
N PRO A 53 11.22 11.17 -5.65
CA PRO A 53 10.94 12.36 -6.44
C PRO A 53 10.66 12.11 -7.93
N ASP A 54 11.24 11.05 -8.51
CA ASP A 54 11.06 10.72 -9.93
C ASP A 54 9.80 9.90 -10.20
N ALA A 55 9.07 9.49 -9.18
CA ALA A 55 7.88 8.66 -9.37
C ALA A 55 6.73 9.46 -9.97
N ASP A 56 5.90 8.77 -10.75
CA ASP A 56 4.68 9.33 -11.32
C ASP A 56 3.54 9.18 -10.30
N TRP A 57 3.29 10.22 -9.51
CA TRP A 57 2.30 10.14 -8.44
C TRP A 57 0.87 9.91 -8.96
N GLU A 58 0.57 10.40 -10.18
CA GLU A 58 -0.76 10.20 -10.77
C GLU A 58 -0.97 8.72 -11.13
N ALA A 59 0.07 8.05 -11.63
CA ALA A 59 0.02 6.61 -11.88
C ALA A 59 -0.17 5.83 -10.57
N ALA A 60 0.50 6.25 -9.50
CA ALA A 60 0.33 5.62 -8.18
C ALA A 60 -1.10 5.83 -7.66
N ALA A 61 -1.65 7.03 -7.83
CA ALA A 61 -3.02 7.32 -7.42
C ALA A 61 -4.03 6.47 -8.20
N ARG A 62 -3.80 6.26 -9.49
CA ARG A 62 -4.66 5.40 -10.32
C ARG A 62 -4.63 3.95 -9.86
N ALA A 63 -3.44 3.42 -9.59
CA ALA A 63 -3.30 2.04 -9.09
C ALA A 63 -3.99 1.87 -7.74
N HIS A 64 -3.84 2.84 -6.84
CA HIS A 64 -4.49 2.83 -5.53
C HIS A 64 -6.01 2.84 -5.68
N ALA A 65 -6.54 3.70 -6.55
CA ALA A 65 -7.98 3.80 -6.78
C ALA A 65 -8.55 2.49 -7.33
N GLU A 66 -7.83 1.82 -8.22
CA GLU A 66 -8.28 0.55 -8.80
C GLU A 66 -8.38 -0.56 -7.76
N LEU A 67 -7.46 -0.61 -6.81
CA LEU A 67 -7.40 -1.70 -5.83
C LEU A 67 -8.11 -1.39 -4.52
N LEU A 68 -8.15 -0.14 -4.10
CA LEU A 68 -8.67 0.25 -2.80
C LEU A 68 -9.75 1.32 -2.87
N GLY A 69 -10.10 1.83 -4.06
CA GLY A 69 -11.09 2.90 -4.19
C GLY A 69 -12.46 2.53 -3.65
N ALA A 70 -12.89 1.29 -3.86
CA ALA A 70 -14.20 0.81 -3.35
C ALA A 70 -14.21 0.68 -1.82
N VAL A 71 -13.06 0.37 -1.22
CA VAL A 71 -12.93 0.31 0.24
C VAL A 71 -12.87 1.70 0.84
N ALA A 72 -12.27 2.65 0.11
CA ALA A 72 -12.13 4.06 0.49
C ALA A 72 -11.45 4.25 1.85
N PRO A 73 -10.26 3.66 2.08
CA PRO A 73 -9.55 3.89 3.34
C PRO A 73 -9.05 5.33 3.42
N ALA A 74 -8.73 5.78 4.63
CA ALA A 74 -7.98 7.02 4.77
C ALA A 74 -6.63 6.83 4.08
N ASN A 75 -6.23 7.78 3.23
CA ASN A 75 -4.99 7.69 2.46
C ASN A 75 -4.14 8.93 2.62
N THR A 76 -2.84 8.74 2.72
CA THR A 76 -1.84 9.79 2.61
C THR A 76 -0.82 9.38 1.57
N MET A 77 -0.57 10.26 0.61
CA MET A 77 0.44 10.07 -0.41
C MET A 77 1.42 11.23 -0.34
N LEU A 78 2.71 10.93 -0.25
CA LEU A 78 3.72 11.96 -0.13
C LEU A 78 5.01 11.56 -0.81
N THR A 79 5.82 12.56 -1.14
CA THR A 79 7.15 12.35 -1.71
C THR A 79 8.18 12.36 -0.59
N VAL A 80 9.07 11.38 -0.62
CA VAL A 80 10.21 11.27 0.29
C VAL A 80 11.50 11.43 -0.50
N ALA A 81 12.60 11.69 0.20
CA ALA A 81 13.89 11.90 -0.45
C ALA A 81 14.39 10.64 -1.17
N SER A 82 14.20 9.47 -0.57
CA SER A 82 14.61 8.19 -1.15
C SER A 82 13.93 7.04 -0.39
N LEU A 83 13.96 5.86 -0.99
CA LEU A 83 13.55 4.62 -0.34
C LEU A 83 14.78 3.74 -0.15
N ILE A 84 14.68 2.83 0.81
CA ILE A 84 15.74 1.84 1.02
C ILE A 84 15.67 0.80 -0.09
N GLY A 85 16.78 0.58 -0.76
CA GLY A 85 16.89 -0.34 -1.89
C GLY A 85 16.91 0.40 -3.23
N GLU A 86 17.48 -0.25 -4.24
CA GLU A 86 17.61 0.34 -5.57
C GLU A 86 16.41 0.00 -6.45
N GLY A 87 16.01 0.96 -7.26
CA GLY A 87 14.96 0.75 -8.27
C GLY A 87 13.54 0.85 -7.76
N PHE A 88 13.34 1.08 -6.47
CA PHE A 88 11.99 1.24 -5.93
C PHE A 88 11.53 2.69 -6.06
N LEU A 89 10.37 2.86 -6.68
CA LEU A 89 9.73 4.16 -6.89
C LEU A 89 8.68 4.45 -5.83
N VAL A 90 8.15 3.41 -5.20
CA VAL A 90 7.01 3.53 -4.28
C VAL A 90 7.14 2.50 -3.15
N GLU A 91 6.68 2.90 -1.97
CA GLU A 91 6.50 2.02 -0.82
C GLU A 91 5.13 2.26 -0.23
N VAL A 92 4.45 1.20 0.19
CA VAL A 92 3.08 1.27 0.68
C VAL A 92 2.99 0.68 2.09
N GLU A 93 2.25 1.36 2.98
CA GLU A 93 1.88 0.84 4.29
C GLU A 93 0.37 0.70 4.36
N ILE A 94 -0.12 -0.35 5.01
CA ILE A 94 -1.56 -0.59 5.16
C ILE A 94 -1.87 -0.96 6.59
N GLU A 95 -2.99 -0.45 7.09
CA GLU A 95 -3.58 -0.85 8.36
C GLU A 95 -5.00 -1.32 8.14
N ALA A 96 -5.38 -2.36 8.86
CA ALA A 96 -6.74 -2.91 8.80
C ALA A 96 -7.26 -3.14 10.22
N VAL A 97 -8.58 -3.01 10.37
CA VAL A 97 -9.26 -3.29 11.64
C VAL A 97 -10.38 -4.27 11.33
N LEU A 98 -10.36 -5.43 11.99
CA LEU A 98 -11.37 -6.45 11.77
C LEU A 98 -12.62 -6.12 12.56
N VAL A 99 -13.76 -6.27 11.89
CA VAL A 99 -15.08 -6.15 12.51
C VAL A 99 -15.50 -7.53 12.98
N GLU A 100 -15.89 -7.61 14.22
CA GLU A 100 -16.38 -8.85 14.81
C GLU A 100 -17.88 -9.01 14.63
#